data_c7bbe2397af70ceec4a376be4364f50f
#
_entry.id   c7bbe2397af70ceec4a376be4364f50f
#
_cell.length_a   1.000
_cell.length_b   1.000
_cell.length_c   1.000
_cell.angle_alpha   90.00
_cell.angle_beta   90.00
_cell.angle_gamma   90.00
#
_symmetry.space_group_name_H-M   'P 1'
#
loop_
_entity.id
_entity.type
_entity.pdbx_description
1 polymer ?
#
loop_
_entity_poly.entity_id
_entity_poly.type
_entity_poly.pdbx_seq_one_letter_code
_entity_poly.pdbx_strand_id
1 'polypeptide(L)'
;IEYHDLDYIFFMVGHGMILVGIMYATVSLGNRPYARDILKVSAITALILLPIVYIINLLLGEPANFWYLMDRPAGASLMDQFPDPPLHLLYTTPIAIALFYLIYLPYFIKDRIAK
;
A
#
# COMPACT_ATOMS: atom_id res chain seq x y z
N ILE A 1 7.33 -14.97 13.29
CA ILE A 1 6.75 -14.32 14.48
C ILE A 1 5.70 -15.25 15.06
N GLU A 2 5.82 -15.55 16.34
CA GLU A 2 4.84 -16.39 17.02
C GLU A 2 3.62 -15.57 17.42
N TYR A 3 2.43 -16.20 17.37
CA TYR A 3 1.16 -15.51 17.57
C TYR A 3 0.97 -14.95 19.00
N HIS A 4 1.80 -15.35 19.97
CA HIS A 4 1.75 -14.81 21.34
C HIS A 4 2.79 -13.70 21.59
N ASP A 5 3.62 -13.37 20.60
CA ASP A 5 4.56 -12.26 20.73
C ASP A 5 3.82 -10.92 20.73
N LEU A 6 4.27 -9.98 21.56
CA LEU A 6 3.66 -8.65 21.63
C LEU A 6 3.74 -7.93 20.28
N ASP A 7 4.86 -8.07 19.57
CA ASP A 7 5.04 -7.44 18.26
C ASP A 7 4.02 -7.98 17.25
N TYR A 8 3.77 -9.29 17.26
CA TYR A 8 2.75 -9.89 16.42
C TYR A 8 1.35 -9.34 16.76
N ILE A 9 1.04 -9.26 18.05
CA ILE A 9 -0.26 -8.75 18.51
C ILE A 9 -0.44 -7.30 18.08
N PHE A 10 0.56 -6.45 18.31
CA PHE A 10 0.50 -5.05 17.86
C PHE A 10 0.37 -4.92 16.36
N PHE A 11 1.09 -5.75 15.61
CA PHE A 11 0.99 -5.77 14.14
C PHE A 11 -0.44 -6.11 13.71
N MET A 12 -1.01 -7.19 14.26
CA MET A 12 -2.35 -7.63 13.89
C MET A 12 -3.43 -6.64 14.31
N VAL A 13 -3.34 -6.09 15.51
CA VAL A 13 -4.30 -5.09 16.00
C VAL A 13 -4.20 -3.81 15.16
N GLY A 14 -2.99 -3.33 14.89
CA GLY A 14 -2.79 -2.13 14.07
C GLY A 14 -3.36 -2.27 12.67
N HIS A 15 -3.11 -3.39 12.01
CA HIS A 15 -3.64 -3.64 10.66
C HIS A 15 -5.15 -3.85 10.67
N GLY A 16 -5.68 -4.52 11.70
CA GLY A 16 -7.12 -4.65 11.89
C GLY A 16 -7.81 -3.30 12.09
N MET A 17 -7.20 -2.40 12.86
CA MET A 17 -7.73 -1.05 13.06
C MET A 17 -7.73 -0.21 11.78
N ILE A 18 -6.75 -0.42 10.89
CA ILE A 18 -6.77 0.23 9.57
C ILE A 18 -8.00 -0.21 8.79
N LEU A 19 -8.30 -1.51 8.75
CA LEU A 19 -9.49 -2.03 8.07
C LEU A 19 -10.77 -1.48 8.69
N VAL A 20 -10.87 -1.46 10.01
CA VAL A 20 -12.03 -0.89 10.72
C VAL A 20 -12.21 0.59 10.37
N GLY A 21 -11.12 1.35 10.34
CA GLY A 21 -11.16 2.76 9.97
C GLY A 21 -11.67 2.98 8.54
N ILE A 22 -11.20 2.16 7.59
CA ILE A 22 -11.65 2.22 6.21
C ILE A 22 -13.14 1.89 6.10
N MET A 23 -13.59 0.85 6.78
CA MET A 23 -15.01 0.46 6.79
C MET A 23 -15.87 1.55 7.42
N TYR A 24 -15.43 2.14 8.52
CA TYR A 24 -16.13 3.25 9.15
C TYR A 24 -16.25 4.46 8.22
N ALA A 25 -15.15 4.83 7.55
CA ALA A 25 -15.16 5.94 6.61
C ALA A 25 -16.11 5.69 5.44
N THR A 26 -16.17 4.44 4.96
CA THR A 26 -17.03 4.08 3.82
C THR A 26 -18.50 4.02 4.21
N VAL A 27 -18.82 3.35 5.31
CA VAL A 27 -20.22 3.07 5.70
C VAL A 27 -20.84 4.24 6.46
N SER A 28 -20.14 4.74 7.48
CA SER A 28 -20.70 5.77 8.38
C SER A 28 -20.51 7.18 7.87
N LEU A 29 -19.36 7.49 7.26
CA LEU A 29 -19.07 8.81 6.75
C LEU A 29 -19.40 8.98 5.26
N GLY A 30 -19.76 7.89 4.58
CA GLY A 30 -20.15 7.93 3.16
C GLY A 30 -19.01 8.21 2.20
N ASN A 31 -17.76 8.06 2.64
CA ASN A 31 -16.61 8.25 1.75
C ASN A 31 -16.52 7.09 0.77
N ARG A 32 -16.14 7.39 -0.44
CA ARG A 32 -15.96 6.37 -1.46
C ARG A 32 -14.85 6.77 -2.44
N PRO A 33 -14.18 5.81 -3.09
CA PRO A 33 -13.19 6.12 -4.12
C PRO A 33 -13.86 6.54 -5.43
N TYR A 34 -13.16 7.38 -6.19
CA TYR A 34 -13.48 7.74 -7.57
C TYR A 34 -12.29 7.40 -8.45
N ALA A 35 -12.53 7.19 -9.74
CA ALA A 35 -11.45 6.81 -10.66
C ALA A 35 -10.30 7.83 -10.66
N ARG A 36 -10.64 9.12 -10.60
CA ARG A 36 -9.62 10.19 -10.54
C ARG A 36 -8.77 10.12 -9.28
N ASP A 37 -9.32 9.61 -8.18
CA ASP A 37 -8.58 9.51 -6.92
C ASP A 37 -7.46 8.48 -7.01
N ILE A 38 -7.68 7.41 -7.76
CA ILE A 38 -6.66 6.38 -7.99
C ILE A 38 -5.45 6.99 -8.67
N LEU A 39 -5.68 7.79 -9.72
CA LEU A 39 -4.59 8.45 -10.45
C LEU A 39 -3.89 9.48 -9.58
N LYS A 40 -4.62 10.27 -8.80
CA LYS A 40 -4.05 11.26 -7.89
C LYS A 40 -3.21 10.60 -6.81
N VAL A 41 -3.74 9.59 -6.13
CA VAL A 41 -3.01 8.89 -5.07
C VAL A 41 -1.77 8.21 -5.63
N SER A 42 -1.90 7.55 -6.78
CA SER A 42 -0.77 6.89 -7.45
C SER A 42 0.32 7.90 -7.81
N ALA A 43 -0.06 9.04 -8.38
CA ALA A 43 0.89 10.08 -8.77
C ALA A 43 1.58 10.70 -7.55
N ILE A 44 0.83 11.03 -6.49
CA ILE A 44 1.39 11.59 -5.27
C ILE A 44 2.35 10.59 -4.62
N THR A 45 1.96 9.33 -4.54
CA THR A 45 2.79 8.28 -3.95
C THR A 45 4.09 8.11 -4.75
N ALA A 46 3.98 7.97 -6.08
CA ALA A 46 5.15 7.68 -6.93
C ALA A 46 6.10 8.88 -7.07
N LEU A 47 5.55 10.10 -7.17
CA LEU A 47 6.36 11.27 -7.51
C LEU A 47 6.81 12.06 -6.28
N ILE A 48 6.12 11.92 -5.15
CA ILE A 48 6.41 12.71 -3.94
C ILE A 48 6.80 11.80 -2.79
N LEU A 49 5.94 10.86 -2.40
CA LEU A 49 6.16 10.07 -1.20
C LEU A 49 7.30 9.05 -1.35
N LEU A 50 7.37 8.34 -2.46
CA LEU A 50 8.45 7.37 -2.69
C LEU A 50 9.83 8.02 -2.69
N PRO A 51 10.06 9.14 -3.42
CA PRO A 51 11.35 9.82 -3.33
C PRO A 51 11.69 10.30 -1.92
N ILE A 52 10.72 10.83 -1.18
CA ILE A 52 10.93 11.28 0.20
C ILE A 52 11.33 10.12 1.09
N VAL A 53 10.59 9.01 1.03
CA VAL A 53 10.89 7.82 1.85
C VAL A 53 12.26 7.25 1.48
N TYR A 54 12.59 7.20 0.19
CA TYR A 54 13.90 6.75 -0.26
C TYR A 54 15.04 7.62 0.31
N ILE A 55 14.88 8.93 0.26
CA ILE A 55 15.86 9.86 0.81
C ILE A 55 15.99 9.67 2.33
N ILE A 56 14.88 9.47 3.04
CA ILE A 56 14.91 9.21 4.48
C ILE A 56 15.70 7.93 4.77
N ASN A 57 15.50 6.87 4.00
CA ASN A 57 16.28 5.64 4.16
C ASN A 57 17.78 5.89 3.99
N LEU A 58 18.16 6.68 2.98
CA LEU A 58 19.55 7.01 2.72
C LEU A 58 20.16 7.83 3.86
N LEU A 59 19.43 8.82 4.38
CA LEU A 59 19.90 9.68 5.45
C LEU A 59 20.07 8.94 6.78
N LEU A 60 19.17 8.02 7.08
CA LEU A 60 19.24 7.23 8.31
C LEU A 60 20.30 6.12 8.22
N GLY A 61 20.58 5.64 7.02
CA GLY A 61 21.52 4.54 6.83
C GLY A 61 20.97 3.21 7.34
N GLU A 62 21.77 2.15 7.17
CA GLU A 62 21.34 0.82 7.63
C GLU A 62 21.09 0.82 9.14
N PRO A 63 20.07 0.10 9.63
CA PRO A 63 19.21 -0.84 8.89
C PRO A 63 17.90 -0.22 8.38
N ALA A 64 17.80 1.09 8.19
CA ALA A 64 16.57 1.74 7.74
C ALA A 64 16.14 1.18 6.39
N ASN A 65 14.89 0.74 6.31
CA ASN A 65 14.34 0.11 5.12
C ASN A 65 12.82 0.35 5.04
N PHE A 66 12.41 1.61 5.13
CA PHE A 66 11.00 1.95 5.05
C PHE A 66 10.46 1.64 3.66
N TRP A 67 9.29 1.02 3.60
CA TRP A 67 8.61 0.57 2.38
C TRP A 67 9.43 -0.43 1.56
N TYR A 68 10.41 -1.09 2.16
CA TYR A 68 11.29 -2.07 1.49
C TYR A 68 11.94 -1.50 0.22
N LEU A 69 12.33 -0.21 0.27
CA LEU A 69 12.98 0.45 -0.87
C LEU A 69 14.47 0.14 -0.97
N MET A 70 15.07 -0.37 0.11
CA MET A 70 16.50 -0.67 0.17
C MET A 70 16.78 -2.17 0.07
N ASP A 71 16.00 -2.98 0.79
CA ASP A 71 16.15 -4.43 0.82
C ASP A 71 14.79 -5.13 0.84
N ARG A 72 14.79 -6.38 0.43
CA ARG A 72 13.60 -7.22 0.51
C ARG A 72 13.22 -7.52 1.97
N PRO A 73 11.93 -7.83 2.25
CA PRO A 73 11.55 -8.31 3.57
C PRO A 73 12.32 -9.58 3.95
N ALA A 74 12.55 -9.76 5.25
CA ALA A 74 13.16 -10.98 5.75
C ALA A 74 12.26 -12.18 5.46
N GLY A 75 12.89 -13.32 5.11
CA GLY A 75 12.17 -14.54 4.78
C GLY A 75 11.67 -14.58 3.34
N ALA A 76 11.07 -15.68 2.96
CA ALA A 76 10.53 -15.87 1.63
C ALA A 76 9.26 -15.03 1.42
N SER A 77 9.19 -14.31 0.30
CA SER A 77 8.03 -13.49 -0.03
C SER A 77 7.84 -13.42 -1.54
N LEU A 78 6.69 -12.88 -1.95
CA LEU A 78 6.42 -12.65 -3.37
C LEU A 78 7.44 -11.72 -4.00
N MET A 79 8.05 -10.83 -3.21
CA MET A 79 9.07 -9.90 -3.71
C MET A 79 10.33 -10.59 -4.22
N ASP A 80 10.56 -11.86 -3.85
CA ASP A 80 11.71 -12.62 -4.36
C ASP A 80 11.63 -12.88 -5.87
N GLN A 81 10.44 -12.74 -6.45
CA GLN A 81 10.23 -12.92 -7.89
C GLN A 81 10.49 -11.65 -8.70
N PHE A 82 10.77 -10.53 -8.03
CA PHE A 82 11.02 -9.24 -8.66
C PHE A 82 12.50 -8.86 -8.53
N PRO A 83 12.98 -7.89 -9.34
CA PRO A 83 14.34 -7.37 -9.18
C PRO A 83 14.59 -6.82 -7.77
N ASP A 84 15.85 -6.65 -7.43
CA ASP A 84 16.23 -6.07 -6.14
C ASP A 84 15.72 -4.64 -5.99
N PRO A 85 15.34 -4.24 -4.76
CA PRO A 85 14.96 -2.85 -4.50
C PRO A 85 16.06 -1.86 -4.91
N PRO A 86 15.73 -0.67 -5.42
CA PRO A 86 14.37 -0.17 -5.68
C PRO A 86 13.79 -0.57 -7.04
N LEU A 87 14.48 -1.38 -7.84
CA LEU A 87 14.05 -1.73 -9.20
C LEU A 87 12.76 -2.54 -9.22
N HIS A 88 12.42 -3.21 -8.12
CA HIS A 88 11.16 -3.93 -8.00
C HIS A 88 9.94 -3.03 -8.20
N LEU A 89 10.08 -1.72 -8.00
CA LEU A 89 8.98 -0.75 -8.19
C LEU A 89 8.49 -0.69 -9.63
N LEU A 90 9.35 -1.04 -10.60
CA LEU A 90 8.94 -1.09 -12.01
C LEU A 90 7.87 -2.15 -12.26
N TYR A 91 7.81 -3.17 -11.42
CA TYR A 91 6.83 -4.26 -11.51
C TYR A 91 5.70 -4.08 -10.50
N THR A 92 6.04 -3.68 -9.26
CA THR A 92 5.03 -3.58 -8.19
C THR A 92 4.11 -2.38 -8.36
N THR A 93 4.60 -1.27 -8.92
CA THR A 93 3.77 -0.08 -9.13
C THR A 93 2.60 -0.34 -10.08
N PRO A 94 2.80 -0.92 -11.29
CA PRO A 94 1.68 -1.27 -12.14
C PRO A 94 0.71 -2.25 -11.50
N ILE A 95 1.23 -3.22 -10.75
CA ILE A 95 0.39 -4.20 -10.03
C ILE A 95 -0.47 -3.50 -8.99
N ALA A 96 0.11 -2.58 -8.22
CA ALA A 96 -0.63 -1.82 -7.20
C ALA A 96 -1.74 -0.97 -7.83
N ILE A 97 -1.45 -0.31 -8.95
CA ILE A 97 -2.44 0.49 -9.67
C ILE A 97 -3.58 -0.40 -10.17
N ALA A 98 -3.26 -1.56 -10.74
CA ALA A 98 -4.25 -2.52 -11.19
C ALA A 98 -5.14 -3.00 -10.04
N LEU A 99 -4.56 -3.26 -8.87
CA LEU A 99 -5.32 -3.66 -7.68
C LEU A 99 -6.24 -2.53 -7.20
N PHE A 100 -5.80 -1.28 -7.25
CA PHE A 100 -6.65 -0.15 -6.90
C PHE A 100 -7.87 -0.04 -7.82
N TYR A 101 -7.69 -0.23 -9.13
CA TYR A 101 -8.82 -0.26 -10.06
C TYR A 101 -9.73 -1.45 -9.82
N LEU A 102 -9.17 -2.60 -9.44
CA LEU A 102 -9.97 -3.77 -9.09
C LEU A 102 -10.86 -3.49 -7.87
N ILE A 103 -10.30 -2.83 -6.85
CA ILE A 103 -11.06 -2.43 -5.66
C ILE A 103 -12.14 -1.40 -6.02
N TYR A 104 -11.88 -0.53 -6.99
CA TYR A 104 -12.82 0.46 -7.47
C TYR A 104 -13.96 -0.16 -8.30
N LEU A 105 -13.77 -1.33 -8.87
CA LEU A 105 -14.71 -1.96 -9.79
C LEU A 105 -16.17 -2.00 -9.30
N PRO A 106 -16.46 -2.36 -8.03
CA PRO A 106 -17.85 -2.33 -7.54
C PRO A 106 -18.48 -0.94 -7.64
N TYR A 107 -17.73 0.11 -7.39
CA TYR A 107 -18.20 1.49 -7.51
C TYR A 107 -18.43 1.88 -8.96
N PHE A 108 -17.56 1.44 -9.85
CA PHE A 108 -17.72 1.67 -11.30
C PHE A 108 -19.01 1.03 -11.80
N ILE A 109 -19.29 -0.22 -11.43
CA ILE A 109 -20.51 -0.92 -11.82
C ILE A 109 -21.72 -0.19 -11.27
N LYS A 110 -21.70 0.20 -9.99
CA LYS A 110 -22.78 0.93 -9.36
C LYS A 110 -23.07 2.24 -10.06
N ASP A 111 -22.04 3.00 -10.41
CA ASP A 111 -22.19 4.28 -11.10
C ASP A 111 -22.78 4.10 -12.51
N ARG A 112 -22.42 3.03 -13.20
CA ARG A 112 -22.97 2.72 -14.52
C ARG A 112 -24.44 2.35 -14.46
N ILE A 113 -24.84 1.58 -13.47
CA ILE A 113 -26.23 1.17 -13.27
C ILE A 113 -27.10 2.37 -12.90
N ALA A 114 -26.56 3.31 -12.10
CA ALA A 114 -27.28 4.49 -11.63
C ALA A 114 -27.51 5.54 -12.73
N LYS A 115 -26.79 5.43 -13.87
CA LYS A 115 -27.01 6.29 -15.04
C LYS A 115 -28.11 5.69 -15.94
#